data_e0577e8f1c00991dcbcf4f6264ddc1e0
#
_entry.id   e0577e8f1c00991dcbcf4f6264ddc1e0
#
_cell.length_a   1.000
_cell.length_b   1.000
_cell.length_c   1.000
_cell.angle_alpha   90.00
_cell.angle_beta   90.00
_cell.angle_gamma   90.00
#
_symmetry.space_group_name_H-M   'P 1'
#
loop_
_entity.id
_entity.type
_entity.pdbx_description
1 polymer ?
#
loop_
_entity_poly.entity_id
_entity_poly.type
_entity_poly.pdbx_seq_one_letter_code
_entity_poly.pdbx_strand_id
1 'polypeptide(L)'
;GHTISDVDSLGAAIGVYCAARVLGKKAQIVLNEVTTSLRPLVECFTEEKGYPADLFIKNEEALLITNKNTLVMVVDTNRPSYTECPELLNRTDTICVFDHHRQNSEVIENPVLSYIEPYASSACEMIAEVLQYFSENIKLEPSEADCIYAGILIDTNNFMTKTGVRTFEAAAYLRRAGAEVTRVRKMLRNDMAAYKARAEAVRHAEVYRGAFAISVCPADNIESPTIVGAQAANELLNIVGIKASFVLTEYQGKIYISSRSISSSLWNVWVEAAT
;
A
#
# COMPACT_ATOMS: atom_id res chain seq x y z
N GLY A 1 3.89 -0.93 -8.88
CA GLY A 1 3.22 -0.16 -7.82
C GLY A 1 3.66 1.29 -7.79
N HIS A 2 3.37 2.00 -6.68
CA HIS A 2 3.82 3.37 -6.51
C HIS A 2 5.24 3.47 -5.92
N THR A 3 5.92 4.62 -6.16
CA THR A 3 7.35 4.87 -5.83
C THR A 3 7.72 4.64 -4.36
N ILE A 4 6.80 4.90 -3.43
CA ILE A 4 6.98 4.57 -2.02
C ILE A 4 6.22 3.27 -1.79
N SER A 5 6.77 2.16 -2.30
CA SER A 5 6.10 0.86 -2.22
C SER A 5 5.66 0.53 -0.81
N ASP A 6 4.40 0.19 -0.66
CA ASP A 6 3.79 -0.26 0.59
C ASP A 6 3.20 -1.67 0.46
N VAL A 7 2.52 -2.12 1.50
CA VAL A 7 2.02 -3.49 1.60
C VAL A 7 0.86 -3.74 0.63
N ASP A 8 0.00 -2.73 0.36
CA ASP A 8 -1.11 -2.87 -0.58
C ASP A 8 -0.61 -2.97 -2.02
N SER A 9 0.31 -2.09 -2.40
CA SER A 9 0.96 -2.12 -3.71
C SER A 9 1.67 -3.45 -3.97
N LEU A 10 2.44 -3.97 -3.00
CA LEU A 10 3.13 -5.26 -3.12
C LEU A 10 2.14 -6.42 -3.22
N GLY A 11 1.13 -6.46 -2.34
CA GLY A 11 0.12 -7.52 -2.34
C GLY A 11 -0.68 -7.57 -3.65
N ALA A 12 -1.08 -6.41 -4.17
CA ALA A 12 -1.75 -6.32 -5.46
C ALA A 12 -0.86 -6.81 -6.62
N ALA A 13 0.43 -6.44 -6.62
CA ALA A 13 1.39 -6.92 -7.62
C ALA A 13 1.60 -8.44 -7.56
N ILE A 14 1.68 -9.04 -6.35
CA ILE A 14 1.73 -10.50 -6.16
C ILE A 14 0.46 -11.16 -6.72
N GLY A 15 -0.71 -10.58 -6.48
CA GLY A 15 -1.96 -11.10 -7.06
C GLY A 15 -1.96 -11.10 -8.60
N VAL A 16 -1.46 -10.03 -9.22
CA VAL A 16 -1.26 -9.97 -10.68
C VAL A 16 -0.25 -11.01 -11.16
N TYR A 17 0.85 -11.21 -10.44
CA TYR A 17 1.81 -12.28 -10.72
C TYR A 17 1.12 -13.66 -10.70
N CYS A 18 0.25 -13.94 -9.73
CA CYS A 18 -0.49 -15.20 -9.67
C CYS A 18 -1.41 -15.39 -10.90
N ALA A 19 -2.08 -14.34 -11.36
CA ALA A 19 -2.90 -14.37 -12.56
C ALA A 19 -2.05 -14.67 -13.82
N ALA A 20 -0.90 -14.04 -13.96
CA ALA A 20 0.02 -14.28 -15.08
C ALA A 20 0.57 -15.72 -15.06
N ARG A 21 0.94 -16.24 -13.89
CA ARG A 21 1.41 -17.62 -13.70
C ARG A 21 0.39 -18.64 -14.18
N VAL A 22 -0.89 -18.47 -13.85
CA VAL A 22 -1.97 -19.38 -14.30
C VAL A 22 -2.11 -19.39 -15.84
N LEU A 23 -1.85 -18.26 -16.48
CA LEU A 23 -1.81 -18.15 -17.96
C LEU A 23 -0.50 -18.66 -18.57
N GLY A 24 0.43 -19.18 -17.78
CA GLY A 24 1.75 -19.61 -18.25
C GLY A 24 2.62 -18.46 -18.77
N LYS A 25 2.35 -17.23 -18.32
CA LYS A 25 3.10 -16.03 -18.69
C LYS A 25 4.18 -15.72 -17.66
N LYS A 26 5.36 -15.34 -18.14
CA LYS A 26 6.41 -14.79 -17.29
C LYS A 26 5.96 -13.42 -16.80
N ALA A 27 6.06 -13.19 -15.50
CA ALA A 27 5.78 -11.90 -14.89
C ALA A 27 6.86 -11.56 -13.88
N GLN A 28 7.16 -10.27 -13.76
CA GLN A 28 8.16 -9.72 -12.86
C GLN A 28 7.58 -8.46 -12.21
N ILE A 29 8.00 -8.19 -10.99
CA ILE A 29 7.52 -7.06 -10.19
C ILE A 29 8.65 -6.06 -10.04
N VAL A 30 8.42 -4.82 -10.47
CA VAL A 30 9.39 -3.75 -10.29
C VAL A 30 9.33 -3.27 -8.85
N LEU A 31 10.47 -3.37 -8.15
CA LEU A 31 10.60 -3.00 -6.74
C LEU A 31 12.03 -2.49 -6.50
N ASN A 32 12.19 -1.15 -6.41
CA ASN A 32 13.51 -0.53 -6.27
C ASN A 32 14.03 -0.61 -4.84
N GLU A 33 13.17 -0.38 -3.86
CA GLU A 33 13.54 -0.39 -2.44
C GLU A 33 12.64 -1.32 -1.64
N VAL A 34 13.25 -2.08 -0.74
CA VAL A 34 12.53 -2.94 0.20
C VAL A 34 12.56 -2.26 1.56
N THR A 35 11.47 -1.61 1.89
CA THR A 35 11.30 -0.96 3.20
C THR A 35 11.20 -2.01 4.33
N THR A 36 11.37 -1.58 5.58
CA THR A 36 11.23 -2.45 6.76
C THR A 36 9.86 -3.14 6.81
N SER A 37 8.81 -2.44 6.39
CA SER A 37 7.44 -2.99 6.36
C SER A 37 7.24 -4.04 5.27
N LEU A 38 7.95 -3.95 4.15
CA LEU A 38 7.86 -4.91 3.04
C LEU A 38 8.77 -6.13 3.22
N ARG A 39 9.91 -5.97 3.90
CA ARG A 39 10.93 -7.00 4.03
C ARG A 39 10.37 -8.37 4.46
N PRO A 40 9.56 -8.49 5.53
CA PRO A 40 9.03 -9.80 5.94
C PRO A 40 8.12 -10.46 4.89
N LEU A 41 7.47 -9.66 4.04
CA LEU A 41 6.63 -10.17 2.96
C LEU A 41 7.48 -10.58 1.76
N VAL A 42 8.44 -9.75 1.34
CA VAL A 42 9.36 -10.05 0.22
C VAL A 42 10.16 -11.33 0.48
N GLU A 43 10.62 -11.55 1.73
CA GLU A 43 11.32 -12.77 2.15
C GLU A 43 10.48 -14.05 2.05
N CYS A 44 9.17 -13.93 1.80
CA CYS A 44 8.31 -15.06 1.50
C CYS A 44 8.41 -15.55 0.04
N PHE A 45 9.05 -14.78 -0.84
CA PHE A 45 9.11 -15.04 -2.29
C PHE A 45 10.54 -15.25 -2.75
N THR A 46 11.21 -16.29 -2.27
CA THR A 46 12.58 -16.65 -2.61
C THR A 46 12.65 -17.92 -3.46
N GLU A 47 13.79 -18.16 -4.12
CA GLU A 47 14.02 -19.39 -4.87
C GLU A 47 13.85 -20.66 -4.03
N GLU A 48 14.30 -20.64 -2.77
CA GLU A 48 14.14 -21.74 -1.82
C GLU A 48 12.67 -22.09 -1.56
N LYS A 49 11.77 -21.11 -1.78
CA LYS A 49 10.32 -21.27 -1.64
C LYS A 49 9.62 -21.49 -2.98
N GLY A 50 10.38 -21.70 -4.06
CA GLY A 50 9.87 -22.04 -5.38
C GLY A 50 9.52 -20.87 -6.28
N TYR A 51 9.94 -19.65 -5.94
CA TYR A 51 9.74 -18.46 -6.78
C TYR A 51 10.95 -18.18 -7.66
N PRO A 52 10.78 -17.53 -8.84
CA PRO A 52 11.91 -17.16 -9.68
C PRO A 52 12.85 -16.18 -8.97
N ALA A 53 14.17 -16.32 -9.17
CA ALA A 53 15.15 -15.37 -8.64
C ALA A 53 14.93 -13.95 -9.15
N ASP A 54 14.38 -13.82 -10.35
CA ASP A 54 14.06 -12.56 -11.02
C ASP A 54 12.59 -12.14 -10.86
N LEU A 55 11.91 -12.60 -9.80
CA LEU A 55 10.55 -12.16 -9.50
C LEU A 55 10.50 -10.65 -9.22
N PHE A 56 11.44 -10.16 -8.42
CA PHE A 56 11.62 -8.74 -8.14
C PHE A 56 12.82 -8.19 -8.91
N ILE A 57 12.60 -7.14 -9.68
CA ILE A 57 13.62 -6.51 -10.51
C ILE A 57 13.67 -5.00 -10.28
N LYS A 58 14.80 -4.39 -10.61
CA LYS A 58 15.00 -2.94 -10.55
C LYS A 58 14.54 -2.25 -11.83
N ASN A 59 14.42 -0.93 -11.79
CA ASN A 59 14.04 -0.10 -12.95
C ASN A 59 14.90 -0.38 -14.17
N GLU A 60 16.23 -0.46 -13.99
CA GLU A 60 17.17 -0.66 -15.08
C GLU A 60 16.91 -2.00 -15.79
N GLU A 61 16.68 -3.06 -15.02
CA GLU A 61 16.37 -4.38 -15.57
C GLU A 61 15.01 -4.38 -16.28
N ALA A 62 14.00 -3.77 -15.65
CA ALA A 62 12.67 -3.66 -16.23
C ALA A 62 12.67 -2.92 -17.56
N LEU A 63 13.42 -1.82 -17.67
CA LEU A 63 13.56 -1.04 -18.89
C LEU A 63 14.29 -1.82 -20.02
N LEU A 64 15.22 -2.72 -19.66
CA LEU A 64 15.92 -3.54 -20.65
C LEU A 64 15.04 -4.63 -21.27
N ILE A 65 14.14 -5.21 -20.47
CA ILE A 65 13.30 -6.33 -20.92
C ILE A 65 11.95 -5.90 -21.52
N THR A 66 11.47 -4.70 -21.15
CA THR A 66 10.17 -4.20 -21.61
C THR A 66 10.22 -3.78 -23.08
N ASN A 67 9.25 -4.26 -23.86
CA ASN A 67 9.08 -3.96 -25.26
C ASN A 67 7.60 -3.84 -25.61
N LYS A 68 7.27 -3.59 -26.89
CA LYS A 68 5.88 -3.40 -27.37
C LYS A 68 4.94 -4.59 -27.13
N ASN A 69 5.48 -5.79 -26.90
CA ASN A 69 4.69 -7.00 -26.59
C ASN A 69 4.54 -7.23 -25.07
N THR A 70 5.04 -6.33 -24.24
CA THR A 70 4.95 -6.43 -22.79
C THR A 70 3.66 -5.79 -22.32
N LEU A 71 2.89 -6.50 -21.51
CA LEU A 71 1.80 -5.92 -20.72
C LEU A 71 2.38 -5.30 -19.45
N VAL A 72 2.17 -4.00 -19.25
CA VAL A 72 2.50 -3.30 -18.01
C VAL A 72 1.24 -3.20 -17.17
N MET A 73 1.27 -3.82 -15.99
CA MET A 73 0.21 -3.74 -14.99
C MET A 73 0.61 -2.72 -13.93
N VAL A 74 -0.15 -1.64 -13.83
CA VAL A 74 0.01 -0.63 -12.78
C VAL A 74 -1.03 -0.91 -11.72
N VAL A 75 -0.57 -1.05 -10.48
CA VAL A 75 -1.44 -1.31 -9.33
C VAL A 75 -1.20 -0.27 -8.25
N ASP A 76 -2.28 0.12 -7.55
CA ASP A 76 -2.27 1.00 -6.39
C ASP A 76 -1.76 2.42 -6.69
N THR A 77 -1.81 2.82 -7.93
CA THR A 77 -1.65 4.21 -8.36
C THR A 77 -2.21 4.41 -9.77
N ASN A 78 -2.74 5.59 -10.05
CA ASN A 78 -3.20 5.99 -11.39
C ASN A 78 -2.40 7.19 -11.94
N ARG A 79 -1.34 7.61 -11.24
CA ARG A 79 -0.52 8.77 -11.61
C ARG A 79 0.83 8.34 -12.13
N PRO A 80 1.22 8.77 -13.36
CA PRO A 80 2.52 8.44 -13.94
C PRO A 80 3.71 8.74 -13.03
N SER A 81 3.76 9.94 -12.45
CA SER A 81 4.87 10.39 -11.59
C SER A 81 5.00 9.62 -10.26
N TYR A 82 3.95 8.91 -9.87
CA TYR A 82 3.93 8.10 -8.65
C TYR A 82 4.22 6.62 -8.90
N THR A 83 4.35 6.19 -10.16
CA THR A 83 4.72 4.79 -10.46
C THR A 83 6.18 4.51 -10.11
N GLU A 84 6.48 3.28 -9.73
CA GLU A 84 7.83 2.80 -9.37
C GLU A 84 8.85 3.03 -10.49
N CYS A 85 8.42 2.95 -11.76
CA CYS A 85 9.22 3.21 -12.96
C CYS A 85 8.36 3.90 -14.02
N PRO A 86 8.24 5.24 -14.00
CA PRO A 86 7.41 5.99 -14.96
C PRO A 86 7.78 5.77 -16.42
N GLU A 87 9.06 5.51 -16.70
CA GLU A 87 9.58 5.31 -18.05
C GLU A 87 9.01 4.07 -18.73
N LEU A 88 8.53 3.07 -17.96
CA LEU A 88 7.89 1.87 -18.52
C LEU A 88 6.60 2.21 -19.26
N LEU A 89 5.90 3.25 -18.85
CA LEU A 89 4.65 3.68 -19.50
C LEU A 89 4.87 4.15 -20.95
N ASN A 90 6.11 4.47 -21.32
CA ASN A 90 6.49 4.88 -22.66
C ASN A 90 7.12 3.72 -23.50
N ARG A 91 7.23 2.51 -22.91
CA ARG A 91 7.85 1.36 -23.59
C ARG A 91 6.86 0.43 -24.28
N THR A 92 5.59 0.50 -23.90
CA THR A 92 4.52 -0.35 -24.44
C THR A 92 3.23 0.43 -24.55
N ASP A 93 2.38 0.03 -25.50
CA ASP A 93 1.03 0.57 -25.66
C ASP A 93 -0.01 -0.28 -24.89
N THR A 94 0.43 -1.36 -24.22
CA THR A 94 -0.46 -2.29 -23.51
C THR A 94 -0.32 -2.09 -22.01
N ILE A 95 -1.09 -1.15 -21.45
CA ILE A 95 -1.07 -0.76 -20.04
C ILE A 95 -2.43 -1.04 -19.43
N CYS A 96 -2.46 -1.70 -18.27
CA CYS A 96 -3.64 -1.86 -17.43
C CYS A 96 -3.40 -1.18 -16.08
N VAL A 97 -4.42 -0.49 -15.56
CA VAL A 97 -4.36 0.22 -14.29
C VAL A 97 -5.44 -0.30 -13.36
N PHE A 98 -5.05 -0.67 -12.14
CA PHE A 98 -5.95 -1.05 -11.04
C PHE A 98 -5.62 -0.19 -9.83
N ASP A 99 -6.53 0.69 -9.42
CA ASP A 99 -6.27 1.62 -8.34
C ASP A 99 -7.54 2.02 -7.60
N HIS A 100 -7.43 2.26 -6.31
CA HIS A 100 -8.53 2.71 -5.46
C HIS A 100 -8.40 4.19 -5.05
N HIS A 101 -7.37 4.88 -5.52
CA HIS A 101 -7.19 6.30 -5.25
C HIS A 101 -8.06 7.16 -6.19
N ARG A 102 -8.48 8.32 -5.69
CA ARG A 102 -9.18 9.30 -6.51
C ARG A 102 -8.26 9.84 -7.59
N GLN A 103 -8.78 9.92 -8.81
CA GLN A 103 -8.07 10.55 -9.92
C GLN A 103 -7.99 12.07 -9.71
N ASN A 104 -6.94 12.67 -10.23
CA ASN A 104 -6.76 14.10 -10.35
C ASN A 104 -6.48 14.48 -11.83
N SER A 105 -5.84 15.62 -12.07
CA SER A 105 -5.46 16.07 -13.42
C SER A 105 -4.32 15.25 -14.05
N GLU A 106 -3.51 14.56 -13.23
CA GLU A 106 -2.42 13.69 -13.68
C GLU A 106 -2.91 12.25 -13.70
N VAL A 107 -3.06 11.68 -14.88
CA VAL A 107 -3.52 10.30 -15.10
C VAL A 107 -2.63 9.58 -16.10
N ILE A 108 -2.59 8.25 -16.03
CA ILE A 108 -1.96 7.42 -17.05
C ILE A 108 -2.83 7.47 -18.30
N GLU A 109 -2.27 7.97 -19.39
CA GLU A 109 -2.99 8.18 -20.65
C GLU A 109 -3.16 6.86 -21.45
N ASN A 110 -4.33 6.73 -22.09
CA ASN A 110 -4.65 5.65 -23.03
C ASN A 110 -4.37 4.21 -22.52
N PRO A 111 -4.69 3.84 -21.27
CA PRO A 111 -4.56 2.45 -20.87
C PRO A 111 -5.57 1.59 -21.62
N VAL A 112 -5.20 0.34 -21.96
CA VAL A 112 -6.15 -0.63 -22.55
C VAL A 112 -7.22 -1.07 -21.55
N LEU A 113 -6.91 -0.97 -20.26
CA LEU A 113 -7.85 -1.15 -19.16
C LEU A 113 -7.52 -0.16 -18.05
N SER A 114 -8.52 0.60 -17.60
CA SER A 114 -8.43 1.46 -16.43
C SER A 114 -9.57 1.08 -15.48
N TYR A 115 -9.24 0.42 -14.40
CA TYR A 115 -10.19 0.07 -13.34
C TYR A 115 -9.84 0.87 -12.08
N ILE A 116 -10.52 1.99 -11.93
CA ILE A 116 -10.33 2.92 -10.81
C ILE A 116 -11.60 2.88 -9.95
N GLU A 117 -11.47 2.44 -8.70
CA GLU A 117 -12.60 2.24 -7.79
C GLU A 117 -12.35 2.89 -6.42
N PRO A 118 -12.65 4.19 -6.26
CA PRO A 118 -12.38 4.92 -5.02
C PRO A 118 -13.15 4.45 -3.79
N TYR A 119 -14.11 3.55 -3.97
CA TYR A 119 -14.88 2.95 -2.87
C TYR A 119 -14.34 1.58 -2.45
N ALA A 120 -13.40 1.01 -3.19
CA ALA A 120 -12.64 -0.15 -2.74
C ALA A 120 -11.74 0.23 -1.55
N SER A 121 -11.57 -0.68 -0.61
CA SER A 121 -10.74 -0.44 0.57
C SER A 121 -9.25 -0.38 0.24
N SER A 122 -8.84 -1.13 -0.79
CA SER A 122 -7.44 -1.31 -1.18
C SER A 122 -7.34 -1.88 -2.61
N ALA A 123 -6.18 -1.73 -3.23
CA ALA A 123 -5.90 -2.40 -4.50
C ALA A 123 -5.89 -3.94 -4.34
N CYS A 124 -5.45 -4.44 -3.18
CA CYS A 124 -5.52 -5.86 -2.84
C CYS A 124 -6.96 -6.41 -2.79
N GLU A 125 -7.94 -5.63 -2.31
CA GLU A 125 -9.36 -6.00 -2.40
C GLU A 125 -9.77 -6.21 -3.86
N MET A 126 -9.48 -5.23 -4.71
CA MET A 126 -9.84 -5.28 -6.14
C MET A 126 -9.18 -6.46 -6.85
N ILE A 127 -7.91 -6.72 -6.61
CA ILE A 127 -7.19 -7.85 -7.19
C ILE A 127 -7.73 -9.17 -6.66
N ALA A 128 -8.04 -9.30 -5.36
CA ALA A 128 -8.63 -10.50 -4.79
C ALA A 128 -9.99 -10.82 -5.42
N GLU A 129 -10.83 -9.80 -5.68
CA GLU A 129 -12.10 -9.98 -6.42
C GLU A 129 -11.86 -10.49 -7.84
N VAL A 130 -10.93 -9.88 -8.58
CA VAL A 130 -10.60 -10.33 -9.94
C VAL A 130 -10.14 -11.79 -9.92
N LEU A 131 -9.25 -12.16 -9.00
CA LEU A 131 -8.71 -13.52 -8.90
C LEU A 131 -9.80 -14.58 -8.69
N GLN A 132 -10.87 -14.29 -7.94
CA GLN A 132 -11.98 -15.23 -7.74
C GLN A 132 -12.65 -15.68 -9.04
N TYR A 133 -12.69 -14.80 -10.04
CA TYR A 133 -13.41 -15.03 -11.30
C TYR A 133 -12.45 -15.18 -12.49
N PHE A 134 -11.16 -15.03 -12.28
CA PHE A 134 -10.16 -15.01 -13.35
C PHE A 134 -9.99 -16.37 -14.01
N SER A 135 -9.91 -17.43 -13.23
CA SER A 135 -9.75 -18.80 -13.72
C SER A 135 -10.11 -19.81 -12.62
N GLU A 136 -10.79 -20.89 -13.00
CA GLU A 136 -11.04 -22.03 -12.10
C GLU A 136 -9.74 -22.72 -11.65
N ASN A 137 -8.66 -22.54 -12.40
CA ASN A 137 -7.35 -23.13 -12.12
C ASN A 137 -6.48 -22.27 -11.20
N ILE A 138 -6.96 -21.09 -10.76
CA ILE A 138 -6.17 -20.22 -9.92
C ILE A 138 -6.05 -20.83 -8.51
N LYS A 139 -4.82 -21.07 -8.11
CA LYS A 139 -4.49 -21.52 -6.76
C LYS A 139 -3.43 -20.60 -6.21
N LEU A 140 -3.77 -19.94 -5.12
CA LEU A 140 -2.82 -19.12 -4.37
C LEU A 140 -2.03 -20.00 -3.41
N GLU A 141 -0.73 -19.79 -3.37
CA GLU A 141 0.07 -20.33 -2.26
C GLU A 141 -0.26 -19.54 -0.97
N PRO A 142 -0.12 -20.16 0.21
CA PRO A 142 -0.41 -19.49 1.47
C PRO A 142 0.31 -18.12 1.65
N SER A 143 1.56 -18.02 1.19
CA SER A 143 2.34 -16.77 1.21
C SER A 143 1.77 -15.67 0.30
N GLU A 144 1.24 -16.06 -0.85
CA GLU A 144 0.59 -15.15 -1.79
C GLU A 144 -0.72 -14.62 -1.21
N ALA A 145 -1.53 -15.53 -0.67
CA ALA A 145 -2.77 -15.17 0.01
C ALA A 145 -2.52 -14.28 1.23
N ASP A 146 -1.46 -14.54 2.01
CA ASP A 146 -1.05 -13.70 3.14
C ASP A 146 -0.64 -12.30 2.69
N CYS A 147 0.13 -12.19 1.61
CA CYS A 147 0.60 -10.91 1.10
C CYS A 147 -0.57 -10.01 0.65
N ILE A 148 -1.52 -10.56 -0.12
CA ILE A 148 -2.71 -9.83 -0.56
C ILE A 148 -3.58 -9.47 0.66
N TYR A 149 -3.75 -10.39 1.60
CA TYR A 149 -4.51 -10.15 2.84
C TYR A 149 -3.87 -9.07 3.70
N ALA A 150 -2.53 -8.99 3.74
CA ALA A 150 -1.79 -7.98 4.47
C ALA A 150 -2.06 -6.56 3.93
N GLY A 151 -2.16 -6.38 2.59
CA GLY A 151 -2.55 -5.11 1.98
C GLY A 151 -3.92 -4.64 2.46
N ILE A 152 -4.93 -5.52 2.39
CA ILE A 152 -6.26 -5.19 2.92
C ILE A 152 -6.20 -4.78 4.40
N LEU A 153 -5.44 -5.51 5.22
CA LEU A 153 -5.31 -5.19 6.66
C LEU A 153 -4.72 -3.81 6.92
N ILE A 154 -3.68 -3.45 6.19
CA ILE A 154 -3.00 -2.15 6.38
C ILE A 154 -3.92 -1.01 5.98
N ASP A 155 -4.51 -1.05 4.79
CA ASP A 155 -5.34 0.03 4.26
C ASP A 155 -6.66 0.23 5.00
N THR A 156 -7.17 -0.84 5.60
CA THR A 156 -8.38 -0.80 6.42
C THR A 156 -8.11 -0.58 7.91
N ASN A 157 -6.86 -0.37 8.30
CA ASN A 157 -6.47 -0.34 9.71
C ASN A 157 -7.06 -1.53 10.50
N ASN A 158 -6.76 -2.75 10.04
CA ASN A 158 -7.30 -4.00 10.61
C ASN A 158 -8.85 -4.10 10.56
N PHE A 159 -9.45 -3.72 9.44
CA PHE A 159 -10.91 -3.67 9.22
C PHE A 159 -11.66 -2.64 10.07
N MET A 160 -10.97 -1.65 10.62
CA MET A 160 -11.60 -0.60 11.42
C MET A 160 -12.10 0.58 10.58
N THR A 161 -11.54 0.79 9.40
CA THR A 161 -11.87 1.91 8.53
C THR A 161 -11.98 1.49 7.06
N LYS A 162 -12.70 2.27 6.25
CA LYS A 162 -12.84 2.08 4.80
C LYS A 162 -13.34 0.69 4.36
N THR A 163 -14.03 -0.05 5.20
CA THR A 163 -14.49 -1.40 4.88
C THR A 163 -15.90 -1.40 4.30
N GLY A 164 -16.12 -2.25 3.32
CA GLY A 164 -17.43 -2.56 2.75
C GLY A 164 -17.67 -4.08 2.72
N VAL A 165 -18.81 -4.50 2.19
CA VAL A 165 -19.10 -5.93 2.00
C VAL A 165 -18.04 -6.61 1.14
N ARG A 166 -17.63 -5.97 0.06
CA ARG A 166 -16.55 -6.44 -0.85
C ARG A 166 -15.24 -6.72 -0.11
N THR A 167 -14.86 -5.87 0.84
CA THR A 167 -13.66 -6.05 1.67
C THR A 167 -13.70 -7.37 2.45
N PHE A 168 -14.84 -7.68 3.06
CA PHE A 168 -15.02 -8.93 3.82
C PHE A 168 -15.12 -10.15 2.91
N GLU A 169 -15.72 -10.03 1.72
CA GLU A 169 -15.77 -11.10 0.72
C GLU A 169 -14.37 -11.42 0.18
N ALA A 170 -13.58 -10.41 -0.16
CA ALA A 170 -12.17 -10.57 -0.54
C ALA A 170 -11.34 -11.21 0.57
N ALA A 171 -11.49 -10.73 1.81
CA ALA A 171 -10.84 -11.32 2.98
C ALA A 171 -11.24 -12.80 3.19
N ALA A 172 -12.53 -13.12 3.04
CA ALA A 172 -13.02 -14.49 3.15
C ALA A 172 -12.47 -15.40 2.04
N TYR A 173 -12.37 -14.89 0.81
CA TYR A 173 -11.74 -15.61 -0.30
C TYR A 173 -10.27 -15.92 0.02
N LEU A 174 -9.49 -14.94 0.43
CA LEU A 174 -8.08 -15.10 0.77
C LEU A 174 -7.89 -16.07 1.96
N ARG A 175 -8.78 -16.03 2.95
CA ARG A 175 -8.80 -17.01 4.06
C ARG A 175 -9.03 -18.44 3.56
N ARG A 176 -9.96 -18.65 2.64
CA ARG A 176 -10.18 -19.96 2.00
C ARG A 176 -8.97 -20.41 1.16
N ALA A 177 -8.27 -19.46 0.55
CA ALA A 177 -7.04 -19.68 -0.21
C ALA A 177 -5.79 -19.97 0.65
N GLY A 178 -5.89 -19.87 1.99
CA GLY A 178 -4.79 -20.22 2.91
C GLY A 178 -4.15 -19.04 3.65
N ALA A 179 -4.66 -17.82 3.48
CA ALA A 179 -4.19 -16.69 4.27
C ALA A 179 -4.43 -16.95 5.77
N GLU A 180 -3.45 -16.62 6.62
CA GLU A 180 -3.55 -16.83 8.07
C GLU A 180 -3.29 -15.52 8.83
N VAL A 181 -4.32 -15.02 9.53
CA VAL A 181 -4.29 -13.73 10.25
C VAL A 181 -3.13 -13.64 11.23
N THR A 182 -2.86 -14.72 11.97
CA THR A 182 -1.78 -14.74 12.97
C THR A 182 -0.41 -14.62 12.30
N ARG A 183 -0.22 -15.29 11.15
CA ARG A 183 1.01 -15.22 10.37
C ARG A 183 1.21 -13.83 9.78
N VAL A 184 0.18 -13.27 9.16
CA VAL A 184 0.20 -11.90 8.62
C VAL A 184 0.50 -10.87 9.72
N ARG A 185 -0.19 -10.96 10.86
CA ARG A 185 0.06 -10.04 11.99
C ARG A 185 1.49 -10.15 12.55
N LYS A 186 2.11 -11.33 12.50
CA LYS A 186 3.52 -11.47 12.91
C LYS A 186 4.46 -10.75 11.95
N MET A 187 4.19 -10.80 10.64
CA MET A 187 4.98 -10.11 9.62
C MET A 187 4.85 -8.59 9.70
N LEU A 188 3.67 -8.09 10.08
CA LEU A 188 3.37 -6.65 10.18
C LEU A 188 3.72 -6.04 11.55
N ARG A 189 4.47 -6.72 12.40
CA ARG A 189 4.89 -6.17 13.70
C ARG A 189 5.89 -5.03 13.53
N ASN A 190 5.69 -3.99 14.32
CA ASN A 190 6.67 -2.92 14.44
C ASN A 190 7.87 -3.38 15.29
N ASP A 191 9.03 -2.84 15.00
CA ASP A 191 10.17 -2.95 15.90
C ASP A 191 9.96 -2.13 17.20
N MET A 192 10.80 -2.37 18.20
CA MET A 192 10.66 -1.72 19.50
C MET A 192 10.95 -0.20 19.44
N ALA A 193 11.85 0.25 18.54
CA ALA A 193 12.19 1.67 18.43
C ALA A 193 11.01 2.44 17.82
N ALA A 194 10.45 1.94 16.73
CA ALA A 194 9.25 2.51 16.09
C ALA A 194 8.05 2.53 17.06
N TYR A 195 7.84 1.44 17.83
CA TYR A 195 6.77 1.38 18.81
C TYR A 195 6.95 2.44 19.91
N LYS A 196 8.17 2.59 20.48
CA LYS A 196 8.46 3.58 21.49
C LYS A 196 8.28 5.01 21.00
N ALA A 197 8.79 5.32 19.80
CA ALA A 197 8.63 6.65 19.21
C ALA A 197 7.17 7.02 18.97
N ARG A 198 6.37 6.07 18.49
CA ARG A 198 4.94 6.26 18.35
C ARG A 198 4.24 6.50 19.68
N ALA A 199 4.54 5.69 20.69
CA ALA A 199 4.00 5.86 22.02
C ALA A 199 4.38 7.21 22.65
N GLU A 200 5.63 7.67 22.42
CA GLU A 200 6.11 8.97 22.87
C GLU A 200 5.37 10.12 22.18
N ALA A 201 5.17 10.02 20.86
CA ALA A 201 4.38 11.00 20.11
C ALA A 201 2.94 11.08 20.66
N VAL A 202 2.28 9.95 20.91
CA VAL A 202 0.93 9.93 21.49
C VAL A 202 0.91 10.51 22.91
N ARG A 203 1.89 10.17 23.72
CA ARG A 203 1.98 10.65 25.12
C ARG A 203 2.14 12.16 25.21
N HIS A 204 2.90 12.77 24.31
CA HIS A 204 3.17 14.22 24.31
C HIS A 204 2.25 15.01 23.38
N ALA A 205 1.16 14.40 22.91
CA ALA A 205 0.21 15.10 22.08
C ALA A 205 -0.53 16.18 22.87
N GLU A 206 -0.59 17.36 22.30
CA GLU A 206 -1.37 18.48 22.82
C GLU A 206 -2.73 18.54 22.12
N VAL A 207 -3.78 18.81 22.91
CA VAL A 207 -5.13 18.94 22.36
C VAL A 207 -5.50 20.41 22.25
N TYR A 208 -5.59 20.90 21.01
CA TYR A 208 -5.98 22.26 20.72
C TYR A 208 -7.49 22.36 20.50
N ARG A 209 -8.12 23.37 21.14
CA ARG A 209 -9.57 23.59 21.10
C ARG A 209 -10.44 22.36 21.39
N GLY A 210 -9.94 21.41 22.15
CA GLY A 210 -10.66 20.19 22.53
C GLY A 210 -10.96 19.21 21.39
N ALA A 211 -10.42 19.45 20.18
CA ALA A 211 -10.78 18.67 18.98
C ALA A 211 -9.59 18.32 18.05
N PHE A 212 -8.46 18.97 18.23
CA PHE A 212 -7.30 18.81 17.33
C PHE A 212 -6.10 18.31 18.13
N ALA A 213 -5.58 17.14 17.81
CA ALA A 213 -4.38 16.60 18.43
C ALA A 213 -3.15 16.98 17.59
N ILE A 214 -2.15 17.59 18.23
CA ILE A 214 -0.90 18.00 17.59
C ILE A 214 0.25 17.37 18.36
N SER A 215 1.20 16.75 17.67
CA SER A 215 2.36 16.15 18.29
C SER A 215 3.59 16.17 17.40
N VAL A 216 4.75 15.93 18.02
CA VAL A 216 6.03 15.71 17.35
C VAL A 216 6.42 14.25 17.55
N CYS A 217 6.74 13.55 16.47
CA CYS A 217 7.24 12.19 16.53
C CYS A 217 8.76 12.21 16.55
N PRO A 218 9.42 11.60 17.56
CA PRO A 218 10.87 11.41 17.55
C PRO A 218 11.30 10.59 16.31
N ALA A 219 12.44 10.98 15.71
CA ALA A 219 12.98 10.34 14.53
C ALA A 219 14.28 9.57 14.77
N ASP A 220 14.86 9.68 15.97
CA ASP A 220 16.17 9.13 16.30
C ASP A 220 16.19 7.60 16.26
N ASN A 221 17.12 7.02 15.53
CA ASN A 221 17.31 5.56 15.38
C ASN A 221 16.08 4.82 14.81
N ILE A 222 15.30 5.48 13.98
CA ILE A 222 14.14 4.91 13.29
C ILE A 222 14.44 4.85 11.79
N GLU A 223 14.28 3.70 11.18
CA GLU A 223 14.53 3.50 9.75
C GLU A 223 13.54 4.30 8.89
N SER A 224 12.26 4.34 9.30
CA SER A 224 11.19 5.03 8.57
C SER A 224 10.35 5.97 9.48
N PRO A 225 10.92 7.12 9.92
CA PRO A 225 10.27 8.00 10.89
C PRO A 225 8.92 8.56 10.39
N THR A 226 8.81 8.85 9.10
CA THR A 226 7.59 9.38 8.48
C THR A 226 6.43 8.40 8.56
N ILE A 227 6.69 7.09 8.43
CA ILE A 227 5.69 6.04 8.60
C ILE A 227 5.22 5.98 10.05
N VAL A 228 6.16 6.06 11.00
CA VAL A 228 5.84 6.07 12.44
C VAL A 228 5.01 7.29 12.81
N GLY A 229 5.34 8.47 12.28
CA GLY A 229 4.55 9.69 12.44
C GLY A 229 3.13 9.56 11.89
N ALA A 230 2.97 8.92 10.73
CA ALA A 230 1.65 8.64 10.15
C ALA A 230 0.83 7.66 11.02
N GLN A 231 1.47 6.65 11.59
CA GLN A 231 0.83 5.72 12.53
C GLN A 231 0.41 6.42 13.82
N ALA A 232 1.24 7.30 14.38
CA ALA A 232 0.90 8.11 15.54
C ALA A 232 -0.30 9.02 15.28
N ALA A 233 -0.37 9.63 14.10
CA ALA A 233 -1.52 10.44 13.69
C ALA A 233 -2.82 9.62 13.64
N ASN A 234 -2.77 8.38 13.14
CA ASN A 234 -3.92 7.48 13.16
C ASN A 234 -4.36 7.12 14.59
N GLU A 235 -3.42 6.85 15.51
CA GLU A 235 -3.74 6.55 16.91
C GLU A 235 -4.39 7.75 17.63
N LEU A 236 -3.86 8.94 17.40
CA LEU A 236 -4.44 10.16 17.97
C LEU A 236 -5.87 10.43 17.48
N LEU A 237 -6.17 10.09 16.23
CA LEU A 237 -7.52 10.26 15.69
C LEU A 237 -8.54 9.29 16.33
N ASN A 238 -8.10 8.18 16.90
CA ASN A 238 -8.98 7.22 17.61
C ASN A 238 -9.39 7.68 19.02
N ILE A 239 -8.87 8.81 19.49
CA ILE A 239 -9.20 9.35 20.83
C ILE A 239 -10.54 10.07 20.78
N VAL A 240 -11.41 9.78 21.73
CA VAL A 240 -12.73 10.41 21.84
C VAL A 240 -12.60 11.94 21.89
N GLY A 241 -13.35 12.64 21.05
CA GLY A 241 -13.34 14.10 20.93
C GLY A 241 -12.37 14.64 19.91
N ILE A 242 -11.36 13.89 19.49
CA ILE A 242 -10.43 14.33 18.44
C ILE A 242 -11.08 14.20 17.06
N LYS A 243 -11.09 15.30 16.32
CA LYS A 243 -11.63 15.40 14.95
C LYS A 243 -10.56 15.39 13.88
N ALA A 244 -9.37 15.86 14.22
CA ALA A 244 -8.20 15.78 13.35
C ALA A 244 -6.92 15.69 14.19
N SER A 245 -5.91 15.05 13.61
CA SER A 245 -4.59 14.88 14.22
C SER A 245 -3.49 15.32 13.26
N PHE A 246 -2.43 15.90 13.82
CA PHE A 246 -1.27 16.41 13.09
C PHE A 246 -0.01 15.94 13.82
N VAL A 247 0.82 15.16 13.14
CA VAL A 247 2.09 14.71 13.69
C VAL A 247 3.23 15.20 12.81
N LEU A 248 4.12 15.97 13.40
CA LEU A 248 5.31 16.50 12.75
C LEU A 248 6.47 15.54 12.98
N THR A 249 7.20 15.22 11.93
CA THR A 249 8.35 14.32 11.99
C THR A 249 9.51 14.95 11.22
N GLU A 250 10.63 15.16 11.89
CA GLU A 250 11.86 15.61 11.23
C GLU A 250 12.57 14.41 10.59
N TYR A 251 12.85 14.51 9.28
CA TYR A 251 13.60 13.49 8.56
C TYR A 251 14.40 14.11 7.42
N GLN A 252 15.68 13.80 7.34
CA GLN A 252 16.60 14.31 6.30
C GLN A 252 16.59 15.85 6.16
N GLY A 253 16.52 16.56 7.30
CA GLY A 253 16.52 18.04 7.32
C GLY A 253 15.21 18.68 6.83
N LYS A 254 14.14 17.89 6.71
CA LYS A 254 12.78 18.35 6.35
C LYS A 254 11.81 17.96 7.44
N ILE A 255 10.74 18.74 7.57
CA ILE A 255 9.62 18.40 8.45
C ILE A 255 8.49 17.84 7.61
N TYR A 256 8.13 16.60 7.90
CA TYR A 256 6.98 15.92 7.32
C TYR A 256 5.80 16.06 8.27
N ILE A 257 4.64 16.43 7.73
CA ILE A 257 3.40 16.57 8.50
C ILE A 257 2.46 15.46 8.10
N SER A 258 2.23 14.53 9.01
CA SER A 258 1.20 13.49 8.86
C SER A 258 -0.10 14.00 9.47
N SER A 259 -1.10 14.22 8.64
CA SER A 259 -2.41 14.70 9.09
C SER A 259 -3.51 13.69 8.78
N ARG A 260 -4.45 13.56 9.72
CA ARG A 260 -5.63 12.69 9.63
C ARG A 260 -6.87 13.44 10.09
N SER A 261 -8.02 13.11 9.50
CA SER A 261 -9.31 13.72 9.86
C SER A 261 -10.44 12.71 9.72
N ILE A 262 -11.43 12.80 10.59
CA ILE A 262 -12.65 11.99 10.54
C ILE A 262 -13.52 12.37 9.32
N SER A 263 -13.47 13.63 8.87
CA SER A 263 -14.30 14.15 7.78
C SER A 263 -13.47 14.89 6.75
N SER A 264 -13.73 14.63 5.47
CA SER A 264 -13.09 15.34 4.36
C SER A 264 -13.41 16.86 4.35
N SER A 265 -14.52 17.27 4.93
CA SER A 265 -14.91 18.70 5.02
C SER A 265 -14.00 19.50 5.95
N LEU A 266 -13.31 18.85 6.90
CA LEU A 266 -12.36 19.52 7.79
C LEU A 266 -11.05 19.92 7.09
N TRP A 267 -10.68 19.28 5.99
CA TRP A 267 -9.50 19.66 5.21
C TRP A 267 -9.63 21.04 4.55
N ASN A 268 -10.81 21.37 4.03
CA ASN A 268 -11.05 22.64 3.35
C ASN A 268 -10.94 23.85 4.30
N VAL A 269 -11.32 23.67 5.56
CA VAL A 269 -11.24 24.73 6.59
C VAL A 269 -9.80 25.09 6.97
N TRP A 270 -8.85 24.15 6.82
CA TRP A 270 -7.45 24.37 7.18
C TRP A 270 -6.62 24.99 6.07
N VAL A 271 -6.92 24.70 4.81
CA VAL A 271 -6.26 25.34 3.66
C VAL A 271 -6.60 26.82 3.62
N GLU A 272 -7.83 27.20 3.96
CA GLU A 272 -8.26 28.61 4.06
C GLU A 272 -7.67 29.35 5.27
N ALA A 273 -7.31 28.66 6.35
CA ALA A 273 -6.73 29.27 7.55
C ALA A 273 -5.20 29.41 7.51
N ALA A 274 -4.53 28.77 6.54
CA ALA A 274 -3.08 28.79 6.36
C ALA A 274 -2.62 29.73 5.20
N THR A 275 -3.56 30.31 4.46
CA THR A 275 -3.34 31.38 3.48
C THR A 275 -3.70 32.72 4.08
#